data_5a3e5e2d4eac2915ca8ecca249a2317b
#
_entry.id   5a3e5e2d4eac2915ca8ecca249a2317b
#
_cell.length_a   1.000
_cell.length_b   1.000
_cell.length_c   1.000
_cell.angle_alpha   90.00
_cell.angle_beta   90.00
_cell.angle_gamma   90.00
#
_symmetry.space_group_name_H-M   'P 1'
#
loop_
_entity.id
_entity.type
_entity.pdbx_description
1 polymer ?
#
loop_
_entity_poly.entity_id
_entity_poly.type
_entity_poly.pdbx_seq_one_letter_code
_entity_poly.pdbx_strand_id
1 'polypeptide(L)'
;MSVELLDNEDAARAWIGEAFEPTAGQWTQLERFIALLIAESAQQNLIASSTIPTMWVRHIADSAQLLAFDTRDGDGLWLDLGSGAGLPGLVVAILSARAVLLVESRKRRCDFLRSVAADLGLANVEVVEAPLERIDTRPVSTISARAFAPLDKLLDLSARFSTESTRWLLPKGRNALKELALLPQPWQRMFHVEQSRTDAESQILIGSGKITAKQRGKR
;
A
#
# COMPACT_ATOMS: atom_id res chain seq x y z
N MET A 1 -20.23 11.58 -7.34
CA MET A 1 -19.64 11.60 -8.70
C MET A 1 -19.08 10.21 -8.95
N SER A 2 -19.37 9.61 -10.12
CA SER A 2 -18.77 8.33 -10.50
C SER A 2 -17.26 8.52 -10.69
N VAL A 3 -16.45 7.63 -10.12
CA VAL A 3 -14.99 7.63 -10.34
C VAL A 3 -14.74 7.19 -11.77
N GLU A 4 -13.99 7.98 -12.53
CA GLU A 4 -13.53 7.59 -13.86
C GLU A 4 -12.51 6.48 -13.74
N LEU A 5 -12.75 5.39 -14.46
CA LEU A 5 -11.86 4.23 -14.46
C LEU A 5 -10.70 4.45 -15.43
N LEU A 6 -9.51 4.10 -14.97
CA LEU A 6 -8.29 4.05 -15.78
C LEU A 6 -8.27 2.69 -16.51
N ASP A 7 -8.66 2.68 -17.78
CA ASP A 7 -8.88 1.46 -18.55
C ASP A 7 -7.65 1.01 -19.38
N ASN A 8 -6.62 1.85 -19.48
CA ASN A 8 -5.41 1.55 -20.23
C ASN A 8 -4.17 2.21 -19.61
N GLU A 9 -2.98 1.81 -20.11
CA GLU A 9 -1.68 2.26 -19.61
C GLU A 9 -1.46 3.78 -19.80
N ASP A 10 -1.93 4.34 -20.92
CA ASP A 10 -1.78 5.78 -21.21
C ASP A 10 -2.65 6.62 -20.27
N ALA A 11 -3.91 6.20 -20.05
CA ALA A 11 -4.81 6.83 -19.09
C ALA A 11 -4.24 6.80 -17.66
N ALA A 12 -3.64 5.67 -17.26
CA ALA A 12 -3.00 5.55 -15.96
C ALA A 12 -1.79 6.51 -15.81
N ARG A 13 -0.93 6.61 -16.84
CA ARG A 13 0.21 7.54 -16.85
C ARG A 13 -0.25 9.00 -16.84
N ALA A 14 -1.25 9.35 -17.65
CA ALA A 14 -1.81 10.69 -17.71
C ALA A 14 -2.37 11.10 -16.34
N TRP A 15 -3.17 10.24 -15.72
CA TRP A 15 -3.72 10.49 -14.39
C TRP A 15 -2.62 10.67 -13.31
N ILE A 16 -1.57 9.85 -13.32
CA ILE A 16 -0.43 10.01 -12.40
C ILE A 16 0.24 11.37 -12.62
N GLY A 17 0.42 11.75 -13.90
CA GLY A 17 0.99 13.05 -14.25
C GLY A 17 0.19 14.24 -13.72
N GLU A 18 -1.14 14.18 -13.86
CA GLU A 18 -2.06 15.24 -13.39
C GLU A 18 -2.19 15.26 -11.86
N ALA A 19 -2.24 14.09 -11.22
CA ALA A 19 -2.52 13.99 -9.80
C ALA A 19 -1.29 14.26 -8.90
N PHE A 20 -0.08 13.96 -9.37
CA PHE A 20 1.13 13.99 -8.55
C PHE A 20 2.26 14.83 -9.16
N GLU A 21 2.14 15.29 -10.39
CA GLU A 21 3.13 16.09 -11.11
C GLU A 21 4.58 15.55 -10.96
N PRO A 22 4.82 14.24 -11.26
CA PRO A 22 6.13 13.64 -11.01
C PRO A 22 7.23 14.32 -11.80
N THR A 23 8.36 14.55 -11.16
CA THR A 23 9.58 15.02 -11.83
C THR A 23 10.07 13.99 -12.86
N ALA A 24 10.93 14.41 -13.80
CA ALA A 24 11.55 13.50 -14.77
C ALA A 24 12.30 12.34 -14.06
N GLY A 25 12.93 12.62 -12.90
CA GLY A 25 13.59 11.61 -12.08
C GLY A 25 12.61 10.57 -11.53
N GLN A 26 11.47 11.00 -11.01
CA GLN A 26 10.44 10.09 -10.49
C GLN A 26 9.81 9.23 -11.59
N TRP A 27 9.59 9.78 -12.78
CA TRP A 27 9.16 8.99 -13.93
C TRP A 27 10.18 7.90 -14.27
N THR A 28 11.47 8.25 -14.35
CA THR A 28 12.56 7.28 -14.57
C THR A 28 12.60 6.20 -13.47
N GLN A 29 12.40 6.58 -12.21
CA GLN A 29 12.34 5.64 -11.08
C GLN A 29 11.15 4.68 -11.20
N LEU A 30 9.95 5.15 -11.58
CA LEU A 30 8.78 4.29 -11.80
C LEU A 30 9.01 3.29 -12.94
N GLU A 31 9.54 3.75 -14.08
CA GLU A 31 9.86 2.88 -15.21
C GLU A 31 10.94 1.84 -14.86
N ARG A 32 11.96 2.26 -14.13
CA ARG A 32 12.99 1.35 -13.63
C ARG A 32 12.45 0.34 -12.63
N PHE A 33 11.58 0.76 -11.71
CA PHE A 33 10.90 -0.13 -10.78
C PHE A 33 10.07 -1.20 -11.52
N ILE A 34 9.30 -0.80 -12.53
CA ILE A 34 8.54 -1.75 -13.37
C ILE A 34 9.47 -2.79 -13.98
N ALA A 35 10.59 -2.37 -14.58
CA ALA A 35 11.55 -3.28 -15.21
C ALA A 35 12.14 -4.29 -14.19
N LEU A 36 12.54 -3.81 -13.01
CA LEU A 36 13.07 -4.65 -11.94
C LEU A 36 11.99 -5.64 -11.42
N LEU A 37 10.76 -5.17 -11.25
CA LEU A 37 9.64 -5.99 -10.77
C LEU A 37 9.29 -7.10 -11.76
N ILE A 38 9.27 -6.81 -13.06
CA ILE A 38 9.04 -7.82 -14.11
C ILE A 38 10.15 -8.87 -14.11
N ALA A 39 11.41 -8.44 -14.06
CA ALA A 39 12.56 -9.34 -14.05
C ALA A 39 12.56 -10.28 -12.84
N GLU A 40 12.28 -9.75 -11.65
CA GLU A 40 12.24 -10.54 -10.41
C GLU A 40 11.01 -11.45 -10.33
N SER A 41 9.88 -11.04 -10.92
CA SER A 41 8.64 -11.84 -10.93
C SER A 41 8.80 -13.17 -11.67
N ALA A 42 9.72 -13.25 -12.62
CA ALA A 42 10.09 -14.51 -13.26
C ALA A 42 10.76 -15.51 -12.29
N GLN A 43 11.32 -15.02 -11.18
CA GLN A 43 12.07 -15.84 -10.22
C GLN A 43 11.30 -16.17 -8.96
N GLN A 44 10.39 -15.31 -8.48
CA GLN A 44 9.69 -15.50 -7.20
C GLN A 44 8.19 -15.16 -7.18
N ASN A 45 7.56 -15.06 -8.33
CA ASN A 45 6.11 -14.82 -8.47
C ASN A 45 5.62 -13.62 -7.61
N LEU A 46 6.21 -12.45 -7.80
CA LEU A 46 5.83 -11.24 -7.06
C LEU A 46 4.48 -10.69 -7.50
N ILE A 47 4.21 -10.77 -8.81
CA ILE A 47 2.94 -10.38 -9.45
C ILE A 47 2.47 -11.48 -10.39
N ALA A 48 1.18 -11.47 -10.73
CA ALA A 48 0.65 -12.41 -11.71
C ALA A 48 1.14 -12.05 -13.12
N SER A 49 1.61 -13.03 -13.89
CA SER A 49 2.11 -12.81 -15.26
C SER A 49 1.06 -12.17 -16.17
N SER A 50 -0.22 -12.45 -15.95
CA SER A 50 -1.35 -11.84 -16.67
C SER A 50 -1.47 -10.32 -16.48
N THR A 51 -0.84 -9.74 -15.42
CA THR A 51 -0.87 -8.31 -15.16
C THR A 51 0.32 -7.54 -15.74
N ILE A 52 1.31 -8.24 -16.30
CA ILE A 52 2.48 -7.62 -16.92
C ILE A 52 2.12 -6.66 -18.07
N PRO A 53 1.15 -6.96 -18.96
CA PRO A 53 0.76 -6.01 -20.01
C PRO A 53 0.07 -4.74 -19.49
N THR A 54 -0.34 -4.70 -18.22
CA THR A 54 -1.10 -3.61 -17.61
C THR A 54 -0.45 -3.09 -16.33
N MET A 55 0.89 -2.94 -16.34
CA MET A 55 1.69 -2.57 -15.17
C MET A 55 1.30 -1.21 -14.60
N TRP A 56 1.07 -0.22 -15.46
CA TRP A 56 0.71 1.12 -15.02
C TRP A 56 -0.66 1.16 -14.38
N VAL A 57 -1.65 0.49 -14.95
CA VAL A 57 -3.00 0.43 -14.36
C VAL A 57 -2.99 -0.43 -13.10
N ARG A 58 -2.59 -1.72 -13.23
CA ARG A 58 -2.81 -2.73 -12.18
C ARG A 58 -1.86 -2.64 -10.99
N HIS A 59 -0.74 -1.92 -11.13
CA HIS A 59 0.27 -1.86 -10.08
C HIS A 59 0.65 -0.43 -9.72
N ILE A 60 1.01 0.40 -10.68
CA ILE A 60 1.50 1.75 -10.37
C ILE A 60 0.34 2.69 -9.99
N ALA A 61 -0.67 2.85 -10.84
CA ALA A 61 -1.83 3.68 -10.54
C ALA A 61 -2.65 3.12 -9.36
N ASP A 62 -2.78 1.78 -9.27
CA ASP A 62 -3.42 1.11 -8.13
C ASP A 62 -2.74 1.44 -6.80
N SER A 63 -1.42 1.59 -6.79
CA SER A 63 -0.67 2.01 -5.61
C SER A 63 -0.71 3.52 -5.40
N ALA A 64 -0.54 4.31 -6.47
CA ALA A 64 -0.50 5.76 -6.42
C ALA A 64 -1.82 6.36 -5.93
N GLN A 65 -2.98 5.76 -6.29
CA GLN A 65 -4.28 6.26 -5.84
C GLN A 65 -4.42 6.36 -4.31
N LEU A 66 -3.63 5.60 -3.55
CA LEU A 66 -3.63 5.70 -2.09
C LEU A 66 -3.10 7.04 -1.60
N LEU A 67 -2.13 7.64 -2.31
CA LEU A 67 -1.65 8.99 -2.00
C LEU A 67 -2.74 10.05 -2.16
N ALA A 68 -3.62 9.90 -3.17
CA ALA A 68 -4.73 10.83 -3.39
C ALA A 68 -5.75 10.82 -2.22
N PHE A 69 -5.81 9.74 -1.45
CA PHE A 69 -6.64 9.63 -0.24
C PHE A 69 -5.93 10.03 1.04
N ASP A 70 -4.62 10.28 1.00
CA ASP A 70 -3.88 10.80 2.15
C ASP A 70 -3.72 12.31 2.03
N THR A 71 -4.74 13.03 2.48
CA THR A 71 -4.86 14.50 2.37
C THR A 71 -3.96 15.28 3.34
N ARG A 72 -3.07 14.61 4.06
CA ARG A 72 -2.16 15.28 5.00
C ARG A 72 -0.88 15.68 4.30
N ASP A 73 -0.31 16.82 4.69
CA ASP A 73 0.88 17.46 4.09
C ASP A 73 2.18 16.66 4.29
N GLY A 74 2.18 15.40 3.85
CA GLY A 74 3.40 14.60 3.70
C GLY A 74 4.15 14.20 4.96
N ASP A 75 3.71 14.61 6.16
CA ASP A 75 4.42 14.35 7.40
C ASP A 75 4.12 12.98 8.01
N GLY A 76 5.17 12.39 8.59
CA GLY A 76 5.11 11.16 9.37
C GLY A 76 5.35 9.88 8.56
N LEU A 77 5.49 8.79 9.30
CA LEU A 77 5.87 7.49 8.78
C LEU A 77 4.70 6.78 8.10
N TRP A 78 4.90 6.32 6.87
CA TRP A 78 4.00 5.41 6.16
C TRP A 78 4.43 3.97 6.40
N LEU A 79 3.57 3.15 6.98
CA LEU A 79 3.80 1.73 7.21
C LEU A 79 3.07 0.90 6.15
N ASP A 80 3.81 0.14 5.37
CA ASP A 80 3.27 -0.80 4.38
C ASP A 80 3.44 -2.24 4.87
N LEU A 81 2.32 -2.94 5.08
CA LEU A 81 2.27 -4.26 5.70
C LEU A 81 2.26 -5.38 4.67
N GLY A 82 3.24 -6.28 4.78
CA GLY A 82 3.40 -7.38 3.84
C GLY A 82 3.76 -6.87 2.45
N SER A 83 4.76 -6.02 2.38
CA SER A 83 5.08 -5.21 1.19
C SER A 83 5.36 -6.03 -0.08
N GLY A 84 5.77 -7.29 0.06
CA GLY A 84 5.87 -8.25 -1.03
C GLY A 84 6.66 -7.78 -2.24
N ALA A 85 5.93 -7.36 -3.27
CA ALA A 85 6.47 -6.78 -4.50
C ALA A 85 6.87 -5.30 -4.37
N GLY A 86 6.74 -4.69 -3.18
CA GLY A 86 6.94 -3.26 -2.95
C GLY A 86 5.71 -2.41 -3.27
N LEU A 87 4.54 -3.01 -3.35
CA LEU A 87 3.30 -2.35 -3.73
C LEU A 87 2.31 -2.35 -2.55
N PRO A 88 1.86 -1.19 -2.07
CA PRO A 88 2.04 0.15 -2.65
C PRO A 88 3.31 0.89 -2.21
N GLY A 89 4.03 0.43 -1.20
CA GLY A 89 5.02 1.21 -0.47
C GLY A 89 6.14 1.85 -1.32
N LEU A 90 6.73 1.15 -2.31
CA LEU A 90 7.77 1.73 -3.17
C LEU A 90 7.21 2.82 -4.10
N VAL A 91 5.98 2.65 -4.61
CA VAL A 91 5.34 3.69 -5.44
C VAL A 91 5.09 4.95 -4.62
N VAL A 92 4.63 4.79 -3.37
CA VAL A 92 4.48 5.90 -2.42
C VAL A 92 5.83 6.60 -2.17
N ALA A 93 6.90 5.83 -1.95
CA ALA A 93 8.22 6.38 -1.72
C ALA A 93 8.81 7.13 -2.92
N ILE A 94 8.51 6.69 -4.14
CA ILE A 94 8.93 7.36 -5.38
C ILE A 94 8.15 8.66 -5.58
N LEU A 95 6.83 8.63 -5.41
CA LEU A 95 5.96 9.77 -5.71
C LEU A 95 5.86 10.80 -4.59
N SER A 96 6.43 10.52 -3.42
CA SER A 96 6.37 11.44 -2.28
C SER A 96 7.70 11.50 -1.51
N ALA A 97 7.87 12.54 -0.70
CA ALA A 97 9.02 12.67 0.21
C ALA A 97 8.83 11.93 1.56
N ARG A 98 7.76 11.14 1.70
CA ARG A 98 7.42 10.48 2.97
C ARG A 98 8.42 9.40 3.34
N ALA A 99 8.74 9.30 4.61
CA ALA A 99 9.43 8.12 5.14
C ALA A 99 8.51 6.90 5.04
N VAL A 100 8.98 5.82 4.42
CA VAL A 100 8.22 4.59 4.18
C VAL A 100 8.90 3.41 4.85
N LEU A 101 8.15 2.71 5.71
CA LEU A 101 8.57 1.47 6.34
C LEU A 101 7.90 0.29 5.64
N LEU A 102 8.69 -0.52 4.95
CA LEU A 102 8.26 -1.75 4.31
C LEU A 102 8.47 -2.92 5.25
N VAL A 103 7.39 -3.60 5.66
CA VAL A 103 7.46 -4.78 6.54
C VAL A 103 7.13 -6.03 5.74
N GLU A 104 8.11 -6.93 5.65
CA GLU A 104 7.97 -8.21 4.95
C GLU A 104 8.71 -9.30 5.75
N SER A 105 8.18 -10.51 5.81
CA SER A 105 8.78 -11.61 6.57
C SER A 105 9.62 -12.57 5.72
N ARG A 106 9.46 -12.54 4.40
CA ARG A 106 10.16 -13.45 3.49
C ARG A 106 11.48 -12.84 3.04
N LYS A 107 12.59 -13.44 3.42
CA LYS A 107 13.95 -12.97 3.12
C LYS A 107 14.14 -12.56 1.65
N ARG A 108 13.80 -13.42 0.68
CA ARG A 108 13.99 -13.11 -0.75
C ARG A 108 13.23 -11.86 -1.20
N ARG A 109 12.04 -11.60 -0.64
CA ARG A 109 11.29 -10.37 -0.92
C ARG A 109 11.95 -9.16 -0.29
N CYS A 110 12.45 -9.29 0.94
CA CYS A 110 13.20 -8.21 1.60
C CYS A 110 14.48 -7.87 0.83
N ASP A 111 15.20 -8.89 0.35
CA ASP A 111 16.41 -8.68 -0.46
C ASP A 111 16.07 -7.92 -1.75
N PHE A 112 14.97 -8.28 -2.43
CA PHE A 112 14.45 -7.54 -3.59
C PHE A 112 14.11 -6.09 -3.24
N LEU A 113 13.33 -5.86 -2.16
CA LEU A 113 12.93 -4.50 -1.75
C LEU A 113 14.14 -3.62 -1.45
N ARG A 114 15.16 -4.15 -0.75
CA ARG A 114 16.41 -3.43 -0.47
C ARG A 114 17.19 -3.12 -1.74
N SER A 115 17.27 -4.09 -2.66
CA SER A 115 17.93 -3.91 -3.96
C SER A 115 17.26 -2.83 -4.78
N VAL A 116 15.93 -2.82 -4.86
CA VAL A 116 15.17 -1.78 -5.56
C VAL A 116 15.37 -0.42 -4.91
N ALA A 117 15.26 -0.32 -3.58
CA ALA A 117 15.45 0.94 -2.87
C ALA A 117 16.86 1.53 -3.13
N ALA A 118 17.90 0.68 -3.15
CA ALA A 118 19.26 1.08 -3.45
C ALA A 118 19.44 1.49 -4.92
N ASP A 119 18.93 0.71 -5.89
CA ASP A 119 19.03 0.99 -7.34
C ASP A 119 18.34 2.31 -7.70
N LEU A 120 17.19 2.61 -7.06
CA LEU A 120 16.43 3.83 -7.29
C LEU A 120 16.89 5.02 -6.43
N GLY A 121 17.84 4.82 -5.52
CA GLY A 121 18.32 5.89 -4.61
C GLY A 121 17.26 6.38 -3.61
N LEU A 122 16.34 5.51 -3.17
CA LEU A 122 15.27 5.87 -2.24
C LEU A 122 15.76 5.92 -0.79
N ALA A 123 16.34 7.05 -0.40
CA ALA A 123 16.82 7.25 0.98
C ALA A 123 15.70 7.32 2.04
N ASN A 124 14.45 7.49 1.60
CA ASN A 124 13.26 7.55 2.44
C ASN A 124 12.61 6.17 2.70
N VAL A 125 13.24 5.06 2.29
CA VAL A 125 12.72 3.70 2.48
C VAL A 125 13.52 2.93 3.51
N GLU A 126 12.83 2.36 4.49
CA GLU A 126 13.37 1.37 5.42
C GLU A 126 12.68 0.01 5.18
N VAL A 127 13.47 -1.07 5.08
CA VAL A 127 12.96 -2.45 4.90
C VAL A 127 13.24 -3.26 6.14
N VAL A 128 12.17 -3.70 6.82
CA VAL A 128 12.25 -4.56 8.02
C VAL A 128 11.86 -5.99 7.65
N GLU A 129 12.82 -6.91 7.82
CA GLU A 129 12.66 -8.35 7.61
C GLU A 129 12.22 -9.03 8.89
N ALA A 130 10.92 -9.02 9.15
CA ALA A 130 10.34 -9.69 10.31
C ALA A 130 8.83 -9.91 10.14
N PRO A 131 8.25 -10.89 10.83
CA PRO A 131 6.81 -10.92 11.08
C PRO A 131 6.38 -9.64 11.81
N LEU A 132 5.19 -9.11 11.45
CA LEU A 132 4.70 -7.84 12.02
C LEU A 132 4.69 -7.85 13.56
N GLU A 133 4.42 -8.98 14.17
CA GLU A 133 4.35 -9.17 15.61
C GLU A 133 5.70 -8.98 16.34
N ARG A 134 6.82 -9.03 15.61
CA ARG A 134 8.18 -8.98 16.17
C ARG A 134 8.89 -7.66 15.97
N ILE A 135 8.31 -6.73 15.21
CA ILE A 135 8.93 -5.42 15.01
C ILE A 135 8.61 -4.48 16.17
N ASP A 136 9.48 -3.53 16.42
CA ASP A 136 9.27 -2.52 17.46
C ASP A 136 8.05 -1.65 17.13
N THR A 137 7.26 -1.35 18.15
CA THR A 137 6.12 -0.47 18.02
C THR A 137 6.57 0.98 17.91
N ARG A 138 6.20 1.64 16.83
CA ARG A 138 6.37 3.08 16.64
C ARG A 138 5.10 3.68 16.07
N PRO A 139 4.73 4.89 16.48
CA PRO A 139 3.54 5.57 15.92
C PRO A 139 3.72 5.81 14.43
N VAL A 140 2.66 5.57 13.64
CA VAL A 140 2.68 5.84 12.21
C VAL A 140 1.54 6.75 11.80
N SER A 141 1.78 7.55 10.78
CA SER A 141 0.77 8.45 10.23
C SER A 141 -0.16 7.74 9.28
N THR A 142 0.33 6.78 8.49
CA THR A 142 -0.47 6.03 7.52
C THR A 142 -0.13 4.55 7.58
N ILE A 143 -1.15 3.71 7.46
CA ILE A 143 -1.00 2.24 7.32
C ILE A 143 -1.63 1.83 6.01
N SER A 144 -0.85 1.17 5.16
CA SER A 144 -1.32 0.48 3.96
C SER A 144 -1.09 -1.02 4.05
N ALA A 145 -1.93 -1.79 3.39
CA ALA A 145 -1.74 -3.22 3.23
C ALA A 145 -2.50 -3.72 2.00
N ARG A 146 -1.80 -4.41 1.10
CA ARG A 146 -2.40 -5.09 -0.05
C ARG A 146 -2.21 -6.60 0.08
N ALA A 147 -3.32 -7.36 0.10
CA ALA A 147 -3.30 -8.82 0.18
C ALA A 147 -2.49 -9.41 1.38
N PHE A 148 -2.45 -8.69 2.51
CA PHE A 148 -1.68 -9.08 3.69
C PHE A 148 -2.39 -10.14 4.54
N ALA A 149 -3.63 -9.86 4.97
CA ALA A 149 -4.42 -10.74 5.82
C ALA A 149 -5.92 -10.37 5.71
N PRO A 150 -6.84 -11.22 6.21
CA PRO A 150 -8.22 -10.82 6.45
C PRO A 150 -8.28 -9.54 7.28
N LEU A 151 -9.29 -8.69 7.03
CA LEU A 151 -9.35 -7.33 7.58
C LEU A 151 -9.29 -7.28 9.11
N ASP A 152 -10.03 -8.15 9.79
CA ASP A 152 -10.06 -8.22 11.25
C ASP A 152 -8.68 -8.55 11.85
N LYS A 153 -7.97 -9.50 11.25
CA LYS A 153 -6.62 -9.87 11.66
C LYS A 153 -5.60 -8.78 11.35
N LEU A 154 -5.72 -8.14 10.19
CA LEU A 154 -4.87 -7.01 9.81
C LEU A 154 -4.97 -5.89 10.85
N LEU A 155 -6.19 -5.46 11.17
CA LEU A 155 -6.44 -4.39 12.13
C LEU A 155 -5.94 -4.74 13.54
N ASP A 156 -6.18 -5.96 14.01
CA ASP A 156 -5.71 -6.42 15.32
C ASP A 156 -4.18 -6.43 15.44
N LEU A 157 -3.49 -6.96 14.42
CA LEU A 157 -2.02 -7.03 14.39
C LEU A 157 -1.36 -5.64 14.31
N SER A 158 -1.97 -4.72 13.57
CA SER A 158 -1.40 -3.39 13.33
C SER A 158 -1.91 -2.31 14.28
N ALA A 159 -2.88 -2.63 15.14
CA ALA A 159 -3.47 -1.70 16.10
C ALA A 159 -2.43 -0.93 16.92
N ARG A 160 -1.37 -1.60 17.36
CA ARG A 160 -0.30 -1.03 18.20
C ARG A 160 0.51 0.09 17.54
N PHE A 161 0.47 0.19 16.20
CA PHE A 161 1.15 1.26 15.45
C PHE A 161 0.25 2.47 15.26
N SER A 162 -1.07 2.31 15.44
CA SER A 162 -2.04 3.37 15.18
C SER A 162 -2.14 4.36 16.33
N THR A 163 -2.39 5.62 15.96
CA THR A 163 -2.70 6.75 16.83
C THR A 163 -4.05 7.34 16.45
N GLU A 164 -4.53 8.32 17.20
CA GLU A 164 -5.78 9.03 16.88
C GLU A 164 -5.74 9.72 15.50
N SER A 165 -4.54 10.03 14.99
CA SER A 165 -4.32 10.64 13.69
C SER A 165 -3.96 9.67 12.58
N THR A 166 -3.84 8.37 12.86
CA THR A 166 -3.44 7.38 11.84
C THR A 166 -4.49 7.25 10.75
N ARG A 167 -4.05 7.30 9.49
CA ARG A 167 -4.84 7.02 8.29
C ARG A 167 -4.66 5.55 7.89
N TRP A 168 -5.75 4.90 7.54
CA TRP A 168 -5.78 3.54 7.04
C TRP A 168 -6.17 3.57 5.57
N LEU A 169 -5.34 3.01 4.69
CA LEU A 169 -5.55 2.97 3.26
C LEU A 169 -5.39 1.52 2.80
N LEU A 170 -6.51 0.81 2.72
CA LEU A 170 -6.52 -0.64 2.55
C LEU A 170 -7.20 -1.04 1.24
N PRO A 171 -6.43 -1.23 0.15
CA PRO A 171 -6.97 -1.77 -1.09
C PRO A 171 -7.57 -3.16 -0.86
N LYS A 172 -8.79 -3.35 -1.31
CA LYS A 172 -9.56 -4.58 -1.22
C LYS A 172 -10.20 -4.90 -2.56
N GLY A 173 -10.50 -6.16 -2.79
CA GLY A 173 -11.31 -6.55 -3.93
C GLY A 173 -12.82 -6.40 -3.64
N ARG A 174 -13.65 -7.05 -4.43
CA ARG A 174 -15.13 -7.06 -4.35
C ARG A 174 -15.72 -7.38 -2.98
N ASN A 175 -14.93 -7.90 -2.05
CA ASN A 175 -15.40 -8.31 -0.73
C ASN A 175 -15.19 -7.23 0.37
N ALA A 176 -14.75 -6.03 0.03
CA ALA A 176 -14.45 -4.97 1.00
C ALA A 176 -15.62 -4.70 1.97
N LEU A 177 -16.82 -4.49 1.43
CA LEU A 177 -18.02 -4.26 2.25
C LEU A 177 -18.38 -5.45 3.13
N LYS A 178 -18.21 -6.68 2.63
CA LYS A 178 -18.48 -7.90 3.42
C LYS A 178 -17.47 -8.04 4.55
N GLU A 179 -16.18 -7.82 4.30
CA GLU A 179 -15.16 -7.85 5.33
C GLU A 179 -15.40 -6.76 6.38
N LEU A 180 -15.77 -5.55 5.94
CA LEU A 180 -16.08 -4.43 6.84
C LEU A 180 -17.30 -4.75 7.74
N ALA A 181 -18.36 -5.32 7.20
CA ALA A 181 -19.57 -5.68 7.94
C ALA A 181 -19.33 -6.74 9.03
N LEU A 182 -18.28 -7.55 8.90
CA LEU A 182 -17.90 -8.57 9.90
C LEU A 182 -17.09 -8.01 11.08
N LEU A 183 -16.63 -6.77 11.00
CA LEU A 183 -15.88 -6.14 12.09
C LEU A 183 -16.78 -5.76 13.27
N PRO A 184 -16.20 -5.56 14.48
CA PRO A 184 -16.89 -4.90 15.58
C PRO A 184 -17.40 -3.51 15.18
N GLN A 185 -18.59 -3.12 15.63
CA GLN A 185 -19.19 -1.84 15.28
C GLN A 185 -18.29 -0.61 15.47
N PRO A 186 -17.50 -0.48 16.56
CA PRO A 186 -16.58 0.64 16.71
C PRO A 186 -15.57 0.74 15.56
N TRP A 187 -15.08 -0.41 15.07
CA TRP A 187 -14.13 -0.44 13.95
C TRP A 187 -14.82 -0.13 12.62
N GLN A 188 -16.06 -0.65 12.40
CA GLN A 188 -16.82 -0.34 11.18
C GLN A 188 -17.00 1.18 10.99
N ARG A 189 -17.28 1.92 12.07
CA ARG A 189 -17.52 3.37 12.03
C ARG A 189 -16.28 4.20 11.68
N MET A 190 -15.09 3.61 11.76
CA MET A 190 -13.82 4.27 11.41
C MET A 190 -13.57 4.29 9.92
N PHE A 191 -14.27 3.45 9.15
CA PHE A 191 -13.99 3.25 7.73
C PHE A 191 -15.17 3.67 6.86
N HIS A 192 -14.83 4.21 5.70
CA HIS A 192 -15.73 4.31 4.55
C HIS A 192 -15.08 3.62 3.35
N VAL A 193 -15.86 3.42 2.30
CA VAL A 193 -15.45 2.68 1.11
C VAL A 193 -15.41 3.63 -0.07
N GLU A 194 -14.30 3.63 -0.78
CA GLU A 194 -14.14 4.34 -2.05
C GLU A 194 -13.96 3.34 -3.19
N GLN A 195 -14.41 3.74 -4.37
CA GLN A 195 -14.24 2.95 -5.59
C GLN A 195 -12.78 3.06 -6.06
N SER A 196 -12.16 1.93 -6.40
CA SER A 196 -10.86 1.94 -7.07
C SER A 196 -10.96 2.54 -8.48
N ARG A 197 -9.96 3.33 -8.87
CA ARG A 197 -9.82 3.87 -10.23
C ARG A 197 -9.29 2.84 -11.23
N THR A 198 -8.74 1.74 -10.75
CA THR A 198 -8.02 0.77 -11.58
C THR A 198 -8.78 -0.53 -11.82
N ASP A 199 -9.91 -0.70 -11.14
CA ASP A 199 -10.75 -1.89 -11.26
C ASP A 199 -12.15 -1.60 -10.74
N ALA A 200 -13.16 -1.78 -11.58
CA ALA A 200 -14.57 -1.54 -11.25
C ALA A 200 -15.13 -2.43 -10.11
N GLU A 201 -14.52 -3.61 -9.90
CA GLU A 201 -14.91 -4.51 -8.80
C GLU A 201 -14.07 -4.33 -7.53
N SER A 202 -12.99 -3.54 -7.59
CA SER A 202 -12.10 -3.31 -6.46
C SER A 202 -12.46 -2.04 -5.71
N GLN A 203 -12.28 -2.08 -4.40
CA GLN A 203 -12.63 -1.00 -3.47
C GLN A 203 -11.46 -0.72 -2.54
N ILE A 204 -11.42 0.48 -1.99
CA ILE A 204 -10.44 0.91 -1.00
C ILE A 204 -11.17 1.24 0.29
N LEU A 205 -10.80 0.58 1.37
CA LEU A 205 -11.25 0.97 2.71
C LEU A 205 -10.37 2.09 3.22
N ILE A 206 -10.99 3.22 3.51
CA ILE A 206 -10.32 4.41 4.03
C ILE A 206 -10.79 4.63 5.45
N GLY A 207 -9.85 4.62 6.38
CA GLY A 207 -10.14 4.81 7.80
C GLY A 207 -9.30 5.90 8.44
N SER A 208 -9.71 6.34 9.63
CA SER A 208 -8.95 7.29 10.45
C SER A 208 -9.09 6.95 11.92
N GLY A 209 -7.99 7.14 12.67
CA GLY A 209 -7.98 6.98 14.10
C GLY A 209 -7.30 5.72 14.61
N LYS A 210 -7.29 5.58 15.92
CA LYS A 210 -6.65 4.47 16.65
C LYS A 210 -7.54 3.25 16.70
N ILE A 211 -7.01 2.11 16.29
CA ILE A 211 -7.63 0.81 16.52
C ILE A 211 -7.22 0.28 17.89
N THR A 212 -8.20 -0.09 18.71
CA THR A 212 -7.94 -0.80 19.97
C THR A 212 -7.92 -2.30 19.68
N ALA A 213 -6.77 -2.94 19.90
CA ALA A 213 -6.62 -4.38 19.72
C ALA A 213 -7.66 -5.17 20.51
N LYS A 214 -8.11 -6.31 19.99
CA LYS A 214 -9.00 -7.21 20.72
C LYS A 214 -8.30 -7.67 21.99
N GLN A 215 -8.97 -7.55 23.14
CA GLN A 215 -8.45 -8.14 24.37
C GLN A 215 -8.33 -9.65 24.16
N ARG A 216 -7.11 -10.16 24.06
CA ARG A 216 -6.88 -11.61 24.08
C ARG A 216 -7.21 -12.07 25.49
N GLY A 217 -8.36 -12.71 25.66
CA GLY A 217 -8.68 -13.40 26.91
C GLY A 217 -7.50 -14.30 27.28
N LYS A 218 -6.95 -14.12 28.48
CA LYS A 218 -5.97 -15.04 29.06
C LYS A 218 -6.65 -16.42 29.08
N ARG A 219 -6.20 -17.33 28.21
CA ARG A 219 -6.48 -18.77 28.36
C ARG A 219 -5.48 -19.36 29.34
#